data_c314df8cbab4457bf4683f753573bb8c
#
_entry.id   c314df8cbab4457bf4683f753573bb8c
#
_cell.length_a   1.000
_cell.length_b   1.000
_cell.length_c   1.000
_cell.angle_alpha   90.00
_cell.angle_beta   90.00
_cell.angle_gamma   90.00
#
_symmetry.space_group_name_H-M   'P 1'
#
loop_
_entity.id
_entity.type
_entity.pdbx_description
1 polymer ?
#
loop_
_entity_poly.entity_id
_entity_poly.type
_entity_poly.pdbx_seq_one_letter_code
_entity_poly.pdbx_strand_id
1 'polypeptide(L)'
;LQGSQENSQKPYQQAHRCAALTAAEYPGQVGVQIGYHEAFSHRIMGGADVILVPSRFEPCGLTQLYGLKYGTLPLVRRTGGLADTVSDCSLENLADGVASGFVFEDSNAWSLLRAIRRAFVLWSRPSLWRFVQRQAMAMDFSWQVAAKSYRELYYRLK
;
A
#
# COMPACT_ATOMS: atom_id res chain seq x y z
N LEU A 1 -4.91 -34.75 3.89
CA LEU A 1 -4.01 -33.69 3.37
C LEU A 1 -4.45 -33.08 2.05
N GLN A 2 -5.28 -33.76 1.22
CA GLN A 2 -5.78 -33.19 -0.06
C GLN A 2 -6.92 -32.16 0.14
N GLY A 3 -7.76 -32.29 1.14
CA GLY A 3 -8.89 -31.36 1.39
C GLY A 3 -8.50 -29.96 1.90
N SER A 4 -7.29 -29.80 2.45
CA SER A 4 -6.82 -28.51 2.94
C SER A 4 -6.26 -27.60 1.81
N GLN A 5 -5.75 -28.17 0.74
CA GLN A 5 -5.26 -27.41 -0.43
C GLN A 5 -6.41 -26.89 -1.32
N GLU A 6 -7.47 -27.69 -1.51
CA GLU A 6 -8.65 -27.26 -2.28
C GLU A 6 -9.39 -26.09 -1.63
N ASN A 7 -9.44 -26.02 -0.32
CA ASN A 7 -10.12 -24.93 0.40
C ASN A 7 -9.32 -23.61 0.40
N SER A 8 -8.00 -23.65 0.25
CA SER A 8 -7.14 -22.45 0.15
C SER A 8 -7.14 -21.82 -1.25
N GLN A 9 -7.45 -22.58 -2.30
CA GLN A 9 -7.48 -22.09 -3.69
C GLN A 9 -8.80 -21.38 -4.07
N LYS A 10 -9.91 -21.70 -3.41
CA LYS A 10 -11.23 -21.11 -3.71
C LYS A 10 -11.28 -19.57 -3.62
N PRO A 11 -10.75 -18.93 -2.58
CA PRO A 11 -10.74 -17.45 -2.50
C PRO A 11 -9.91 -16.80 -3.62
N TYR A 12 -8.79 -17.41 -3.99
CA TYR A 12 -7.91 -16.92 -5.05
C TYR A 12 -8.58 -17.01 -6.43
N GLN A 13 -9.20 -18.14 -6.75
CA GLN A 13 -9.96 -18.34 -7.99
C GLN A 13 -11.15 -17.38 -8.07
N GLN A 14 -11.85 -17.15 -6.96
CA GLN A 14 -12.95 -16.19 -6.89
C GLN A 14 -12.47 -14.76 -7.15
N ALA A 15 -11.35 -14.35 -6.57
CA ALA A 15 -10.76 -13.03 -6.82
C ALA A 15 -10.39 -12.83 -8.29
N HIS A 16 -9.77 -13.82 -8.93
CA HIS A 16 -9.44 -13.80 -10.36
C HIS A 16 -10.69 -13.66 -11.23
N ARG A 17 -11.72 -14.43 -10.93
CA ARG A 17 -12.99 -14.37 -11.66
C ARG A 17 -13.66 -13.00 -11.52
N CYS A 18 -13.69 -12.44 -10.32
CA CYS A 18 -14.24 -11.09 -10.09
C CYS A 18 -13.44 -10.04 -10.88
N ALA A 19 -12.12 -10.09 -10.85
CA ALA A 19 -11.26 -9.17 -11.58
C ALA A 19 -11.51 -9.24 -13.09
N ALA A 20 -11.58 -10.45 -13.67
CA ALA A 20 -11.85 -10.65 -15.09
C ALA A 20 -13.26 -10.14 -15.50
N LEU A 21 -14.29 -10.39 -14.68
CA LEU A 21 -15.64 -9.88 -14.91
C LEU A 21 -15.68 -8.34 -14.87
N THR A 22 -15.00 -7.73 -13.89
CA THR A 22 -14.95 -6.28 -13.77
C THR A 22 -14.23 -5.65 -14.99
N ALA A 23 -13.14 -6.25 -15.47
CA ALA A 23 -12.45 -5.77 -16.66
C ALA A 23 -13.32 -5.87 -17.93
N ALA A 24 -14.16 -6.91 -18.02
CA ALA A 24 -15.09 -7.06 -19.14
C ALA A 24 -16.28 -6.07 -19.06
N GLU A 25 -16.71 -5.72 -17.84
CA GLU A 25 -17.78 -4.75 -17.61
C GLU A 25 -17.34 -3.29 -17.86
N TYR A 26 -16.06 -2.98 -17.59
CA TYR A 26 -15.50 -1.64 -17.72
C TYR A 26 -14.30 -1.60 -18.69
N PRO A 27 -14.51 -1.85 -20.00
CA PRO A 27 -13.42 -1.89 -20.98
C PRO A 27 -12.73 -0.52 -21.10
N GLY A 28 -11.41 -0.53 -21.13
CA GLY A 28 -10.62 0.69 -21.19
C GLY A 28 -10.48 1.47 -19.87
N GLN A 29 -11.22 1.09 -18.84
CA GLN A 29 -11.13 1.68 -17.50
C GLN A 29 -10.50 0.70 -16.48
N VAL A 30 -10.73 -0.60 -16.64
CA VAL A 30 -10.18 -1.65 -15.78
C VAL A 30 -9.32 -2.58 -16.62
N GLY A 31 -8.05 -2.68 -16.28
CA GLY A 31 -7.10 -3.64 -16.82
C GLY A 31 -6.74 -4.69 -15.76
N VAL A 32 -6.63 -5.95 -16.16
CA VAL A 32 -6.26 -7.05 -15.26
C VAL A 32 -5.07 -7.81 -15.82
N GLN A 33 -4.01 -7.90 -15.05
CA GLN A 33 -2.86 -8.75 -15.31
C GLN A 33 -2.72 -9.76 -14.18
N ILE A 34 -2.83 -11.04 -14.47
CA ILE A 34 -2.67 -12.12 -13.50
C ILE A 34 -1.29 -12.74 -13.69
N GLY A 35 -0.53 -12.82 -12.61
CA GLY A 35 0.82 -13.37 -12.60
C GLY A 35 1.86 -12.38 -12.09
N TYR A 36 3.08 -12.87 -11.89
CA TYR A 36 4.20 -12.04 -11.46
C TYR A 36 4.97 -11.55 -12.69
N HIS A 37 5.12 -10.24 -12.81
CA HIS A 37 5.93 -9.59 -13.84
C HIS A 37 6.58 -8.33 -13.27
N GLU A 38 7.82 -8.45 -12.84
CA GLU A 38 8.54 -7.39 -12.10
C GLU A 38 8.59 -6.06 -12.86
N ALA A 39 9.07 -6.07 -14.09
CA ALA A 39 9.18 -4.84 -14.89
C ALA A 39 7.82 -4.16 -15.12
N PHE A 40 6.74 -4.92 -15.23
CA PHE A 40 5.39 -4.38 -15.39
C PHE A 40 4.86 -3.80 -14.07
N SER A 41 5.11 -4.46 -12.93
CA SER A 41 4.71 -3.93 -11.62
C SER A 41 5.40 -2.59 -11.31
N HIS A 42 6.66 -2.43 -11.66
CA HIS A 42 7.35 -1.13 -11.54
C HIS A 42 6.74 -0.05 -12.43
N ARG A 43 6.31 -0.39 -13.64
CA ARG A 43 5.60 0.57 -14.52
C ARG A 43 4.24 0.98 -13.96
N ILE A 44 3.49 0.03 -13.39
CA ILE A 44 2.22 0.33 -12.70
C ILE A 44 2.48 1.29 -11.54
N MET A 45 3.47 0.98 -10.69
CA MET A 45 3.82 1.83 -9.56
C MET A 45 4.27 3.23 -10.00
N GLY A 46 5.07 3.33 -11.07
CA GLY A 46 5.53 4.62 -11.57
C GLY A 46 4.46 5.47 -12.27
N GLY A 47 3.33 4.87 -12.66
CA GLY A 47 2.24 5.54 -13.36
C GLY A 47 0.94 5.69 -12.57
N ALA A 48 0.84 5.07 -11.40
CA ALA A 48 -0.37 5.13 -10.58
C ALA A 48 -0.32 6.27 -9.56
N ASP A 49 -1.48 6.77 -9.17
CA ASP A 49 -1.62 7.74 -8.07
C ASP A 49 -1.71 7.05 -6.71
N VAL A 50 -2.36 5.89 -6.67
CA VAL A 50 -2.60 5.11 -5.44
C VAL A 50 -2.32 3.63 -5.70
N ILE A 51 -1.67 2.97 -4.74
CA ILE A 51 -1.57 1.52 -4.71
C ILE A 51 -2.36 0.94 -3.53
N LEU A 52 -3.23 -0.03 -3.82
CA LEU A 52 -4.06 -0.71 -2.81
C LEU A 52 -3.34 -1.93 -2.28
N VAL A 53 -3.11 -1.99 -0.96
CA VAL A 53 -2.52 -3.14 -0.27
C VAL A 53 -3.43 -3.55 0.91
N PRO A 54 -4.62 -4.10 0.64
CA PRO A 54 -5.63 -4.43 1.65
C PRO A 54 -5.37 -5.81 2.29
N SER A 55 -4.13 -6.11 2.60
CA SER A 55 -3.70 -7.41 3.13
C SER A 55 -4.39 -7.75 4.46
N ARG A 56 -4.85 -8.99 4.61
CA ARG A 56 -5.36 -9.51 5.89
C ARG A 56 -4.23 -9.75 6.88
N PHE A 57 -3.09 -10.14 6.37
CA PHE A 57 -1.85 -10.33 7.12
C PHE A 57 -0.66 -9.94 6.23
N GLU A 58 0.25 -9.12 6.75
CA GLU A 58 1.44 -8.66 6.03
C GLU A 58 2.59 -8.47 7.01
N PRO A 59 3.54 -9.41 7.11
CA PRO A 59 4.60 -9.32 8.10
C PRO A 59 5.53 -8.12 7.87
N CYS A 60 5.85 -7.82 6.64
CA CYS A 60 6.76 -6.72 6.27
C CYS A 60 6.16 -5.85 5.16
N GLY A 61 5.94 -6.44 3.99
CA GLY A 61 5.50 -5.78 2.76
C GLY A 61 6.61 -4.94 2.12
N LEU A 62 6.83 -5.14 0.83
CA LEU A 62 7.69 -4.27 0.03
C LEU A 62 6.88 -3.39 -0.91
N THR A 63 5.66 -3.79 -1.25
CA THR A 63 4.80 -3.11 -2.21
C THR A 63 4.53 -1.66 -1.81
N GLN A 64 4.20 -1.39 -0.54
CA GLN A 64 4.00 -0.03 -0.05
C GLN A 64 5.30 0.78 -0.06
N LEU A 65 6.46 0.17 0.24
CA LEU A 65 7.75 0.87 0.21
C LEU A 65 8.12 1.31 -1.20
N TYR A 66 7.87 0.45 -2.19
CA TYR A 66 8.01 0.84 -3.60
C TYR A 66 7.04 1.95 -3.96
N GLY A 67 5.76 1.85 -3.56
CA GLY A 67 4.78 2.92 -3.76
C GLY A 67 5.27 4.25 -3.20
N LEU A 68 5.71 4.30 -1.95
CA LEU A 68 6.28 5.50 -1.32
C LEU A 68 7.44 6.07 -2.15
N LYS A 69 8.37 5.22 -2.58
CA LYS A 69 9.54 5.65 -3.36
C LYS A 69 9.18 6.22 -4.72
N TYR A 70 8.15 5.70 -5.39
CA TYR A 70 7.65 6.19 -6.68
C TYR A 70 6.69 7.38 -6.55
N GLY A 71 6.27 7.75 -5.34
CA GLY A 71 5.27 8.78 -5.10
C GLY A 71 3.83 8.31 -5.37
N THR A 72 3.63 6.99 -5.48
CA THR A 72 2.33 6.34 -5.55
C THR A 72 1.85 6.08 -4.14
N LEU A 73 0.87 6.85 -3.67
CA LEU A 73 0.48 6.81 -2.27
C LEU A 73 -0.17 5.47 -1.89
N PRO A 74 0.38 4.75 -0.91
CA PRO A 74 -0.18 3.47 -0.49
C PRO A 74 -1.48 3.68 0.30
N LEU A 75 -2.49 2.87 -0.02
CA LEU A 75 -3.71 2.72 0.76
C LEU A 75 -3.71 1.31 1.34
N VAL A 76 -3.49 1.19 2.63
CA VAL A 76 -3.16 -0.06 3.30
C VAL A 76 -4.09 -0.36 4.47
N ARG A 77 -4.23 -1.64 4.82
CA ARG A 77 -4.81 -2.01 6.10
C ARG A 77 -3.74 -1.92 7.20
N ARG A 78 -4.13 -1.48 8.39
CA ARG A 78 -3.25 -1.43 9.57
C ARG A 78 -2.93 -2.84 10.05
N THR A 79 -1.84 -3.42 9.54
CA THR A 79 -1.37 -4.75 9.92
C THR A 79 0.13 -4.89 9.66
N GLY A 80 0.87 -5.49 10.60
CA GLY A 80 2.30 -5.75 10.48
C GLY A 80 3.10 -4.57 9.92
N GLY A 81 4.03 -4.82 9.03
CA GLY A 81 4.89 -3.80 8.44
C GLY A 81 4.18 -2.68 7.69
N LEU A 82 2.93 -2.87 7.26
CA LEU A 82 2.13 -1.78 6.68
C LEU A 82 1.81 -0.70 7.72
N ALA A 83 1.50 -1.13 8.97
CA ALA A 83 1.23 -0.22 10.08
C ALA A 83 2.47 0.60 10.48
N ASP A 84 3.66 0.01 10.32
CA ASP A 84 4.92 0.61 10.74
C ASP A 84 5.51 1.57 9.69
N THR A 85 5.09 1.44 8.43
CA THR A 85 5.72 2.13 7.31
C THR A 85 4.85 3.18 6.64
N VAL A 86 3.54 3.19 6.89
CA VAL A 86 2.60 4.14 6.29
C VAL A 86 1.92 4.99 7.35
N SER A 87 2.15 6.29 7.31
CA SER A 87 1.48 7.27 8.15
C SER A 87 0.20 7.76 7.49
N ASP A 88 -0.93 7.61 8.18
CA ASP A 88 -2.24 7.98 7.63
C ASP A 88 -2.35 9.48 7.30
N CYS A 89 -3.04 9.81 6.22
CA CYS A 89 -3.43 11.16 5.86
C CYS A 89 -4.58 11.67 6.75
N SER A 90 -4.38 11.66 8.08
CA SER A 90 -5.24 12.32 9.04
C SER A 90 -4.97 13.85 9.03
N LEU A 91 -5.86 14.63 9.62
CA LEU A 91 -5.67 16.09 9.70
C LEU A 91 -4.42 16.44 10.51
N GLU A 92 -4.17 15.71 11.58
CA GLU A 92 -3.00 15.87 12.45
C GLU A 92 -1.71 15.57 11.66
N ASN A 93 -1.62 14.40 11.04
CA ASN A 93 -0.43 13.99 10.29
C ASN A 93 -0.17 14.89 9.06
N LEU A 94 -1.22 15.45 8.46
CA LEU A 94 -1.10 16.43 7.39
C LEU A 94 -0.54 17.75 7.90
N ALA A 95 -0.99 18.21 9.07
CA ALA A 95 -0.49 19.43 9.72
C ALA A 95 0.96 19.27 10.17
N ASP A 96 1.31 18.10 10.71
CA ASP A 96 2.68 17.78 11.15
C ASP A 96 3.64 17.44 10.00
N GLY A 97 3.13 17.31 8.77
CA GLY A 97 3.94 17.00 7.59
C GLY A 97 4.53 15.60 7.57
N VAL A 98 3.89 14.63 8.24
CA VAL A 98 4.34 13.23 8.33
C VAL A 98 3.46 12.25 7.57
N ALA A 99 2.35 12.71 6.99
CA ALA A 99 1.44 11.89 6.21
C ALA A 99 2.12 11.30 4.98
N SER A 100 1.92 10.01 4.70
CA SER A 100 2.55 9.31 3.57
C SER A 100 1.62 8.39 2.79
N GLY A 101 0.38 8.17 3.26
CA GLY A 101 -0.59 7.32 2.61
C GLY A 101 -1.92 7.26 3.35
N PHE A 102 -2.72 6.25 3.07
CA PHE A 102 -4.04 6.07 3.66
C PHE A 102 -4.11 4.75 4.41
N VAL A 103 -4.60 4.79 5.65
CA VAL A 103 -4.68 3.61 6.51
C VAL A 103 -6.14 3.37 6.90
N PHE A 104 -6.56 2.10 6.88
CA PHE A 104 -7.84 1.65 7.41
C PHE A 104 -7.64 0.46 8.35
N GLU A 105 -8.56 0.30 9.32
CA GLU A 105 -8.40 -0.66 10.42
C GLU A 105 -9.01 -2.03 10.11
N ASP A 106 -10.32 -2.05 9.88
CA ASP A 106 -11.09 -3.30 9.81
C ASP A 106 -10.93 -4.00 8.46
N SER A 107 -10.76 -5.32 8.50
CA SER A 107 -10.71 -6.16 7.29
C SER A 107 -12.11 -6.36 6.67
N ASN A 108 -12.75 -5.26 6.27
CA ASN A 108 -14.05 -5.27 5.60
C ASN A 108 -14.13 -4.22 4.49
N ALA A 109 -15.07 -4.41 3.58
CA ALA A 109 -15.27 -3.55 2.42
C ALA A 109 -15.64 -2.10 2.80
N TRP A 110 -16.35 -1.91 3.90
CA TRP A 110 -16.80 -0.58 4.33
C TRP A 110 -15.63 0.28 4.81
N SER A 111 -14.73 -0.29 5.60
CA SER A 111 -13.52 0.38 6.07
C SER A 111 -12.59 0.76 4.90
N LEU A 112 -12.40 -0.17 3.95
CA LEU A 112 -11.66 0.09 2.71
C LEU A 112 -12.29 1.21 1.88
N LEU A 113 -13.61 1.18 1.66
CA LEU A 113 -14.33 2.20 0.88
C LEU A 113 -14.17 3.60 1.49
N ARG A 114 -14.21 3.72 2.82
CA ARG A 114 -13.98 5.00 3.52
C ARG A 114 -12.57 5.53 3.25
N ALA A 115 -11.56 4.68 3.27
CA ALA A 115 -10.19 5.08 2.96
C ALA A 115 -10.04 5.51 1.48
N ILE A 116 -10.66 4.79 0.54
CA ILE A 116 -10.69 5.17 -0.87
C ILE A 116 -11.34 6.56 -1.04
N ARG A 117 -12.47 6.82 -0.39
CA ARG A 117 -13.13 8.14 -0.44
C ARG A 117 -12.23 9.25 0.08
N ARG A 118 -11.49 9.02 1.15
CA ARG A 118 -10.51 9.99 1.67
C ARG A 118 -9.39 10.25 0.65
N ALA A 119 -8.92 9.21 -0.02
CA ALA A 119 -7.91 9.35 -1.06
C ALA A 119 -8.41 10.24 -2.21
N PHE A 120 -9.65 10.04 -2.69
CA PHE A 120 -10.24 10.90 -3.71
C PHE A 120 -10.41 12.37 -3.26
N VAL A 121 -10.82 12.59 -2.00
CA VAL A 121 -10.93 13.95 -1.44
C VAL A 121 -9.56 14.63 -1.39
N LEU A 122 -8.49 13.91 -1.05
CA LEU A 122 -7.15 14.48 -1.05
C LEU A 122 -6.64 14.69 -2.48
N TRP A 123 -6.88 13.74 -3.38
CA TRP A 123 -6.49 13.79 -4.79
C TRP A 123 -7.10 14.99 -5.52
N SER A 124 -8.35 15.39 -5.16
CA SER A 124 -8.99 16.60 -5.70
C SER A 124 -8.33 17.90 -5.24
N ARG A 125 -7.30 17.85 -4.41
CA ARG A 125 -6.50 18.99 -3.91
C ARG A 125 -5.04 18.89 -4.36
N PRO A 126 -4.69 19.27 -5.59
CA PRO A 126 -3.39 18.95 -6.19
C PRO A 126 -2.17 19.44 -5.41
N SER A 127 -2.27 20.57 -4.72
CA SER A 127 -1.16 21.11 -3.90
C SER A 127 -0.86 20.21 -2.70
N LEU A 128 -1.92 19.79 -2.00
CA LEU A 128 -1.82 18.94 -0.82
C LEU A 128 -1.43 17.51 -1.22
N TRP A 129 -1.97 17.01 -2.33
CA TRP A 129 -1.58 15.71 -2.89
C TRP A 129 -0.07 15.66 -3.17
N ARG A 130 0.45 16.63 -3.91
CA ARG A 130 1.88 16.74 -4.21
C ARG A 130 2.75 16.95 -2.97
N PHE A 131 2.22 17.60 -1.94
CA PHE A 131 2.91 17.72 -0.66
C PHE A 131 3.11 16.35 -0.03
N VAL A 132 2.04 15.53 0.09
CA VAL A 132 2.12 14.18 0.64
C VAL A 132 3.01 13.27 -0.21
N GLN A 133 2.94 13.35 -1.53
CA GLN A 133 3.83 12.60 -2.42
C GLN A 133 5.31 12.90 -2.13
N ARG A 134 5.68 14.17 -1.97
CA ARG A 134 7.07 14.56 -1.64
C ARG A 134 7.49 14.04 -0.28
N GLN A 135 6.62 14.06 0.72
CA GLN A 135 6.90 13.47 2.04
C GLN A 135 7.13 11.96 1.93
N ALA A 136 6.25 11.25 1.23
CA ALA A 136 6.36 9.82 0.99
C ALA A 136 7.70 9.47 0.30
N MET A 137 8.07 10.18 -0.76
CA MET A 137 9.30 9.94 -1.52
C MET A 137 10.57 10.27 -0.73
N ALA A 138 10.49 11.16 0.27
CA ALA A 138 11.60 11.54 1.13
C ALA A 138 11.88 10.54 2.26
N MET A 139 10.96 9.60 2.51
CA MET A 139 11.16 8.57 3.53
C MET A 139 12.33 7.65 3.17
N ASP A 140 13.19 7.40 4.15
CA ASP A 140 14.37 6.56 3.98
C ASP A 140 14.22 5.23 4.73
N PHE A 141 14.06 4.15 3.98
CA PHE A 141 14.00 2.77 4.47
C PHE A 141 15.27 1.99 4.10
N SER A 142 16.38 2.67 3.87
CA SER A 142 17.63 2.04 3.49
C SER A 142 18.27 1.25 4.64
N TRP A 143 19.16 0.34 4.27
CA TRP A 143 19.98 -0.41 5.22
C TRP A 143 20.86 0.47 6.08
N GLN A 144 21.24 1.67 5.63
CA GLN A 144 22.03 2.65 6.39
C GLN A 144 21.26 3.08 7.65
N VAL A 145 19.95 3.33 7.55
CA VAL A 145 19.10 3.69 8.70
C VAL A 145 19.00 2.52 9.67
N ALA A 146 18.73 1.31 9.18
CA ALA A 146 18.67 0.12 10.01
C ALA A 146 20.01 -0.18 10.70
N ALA A 147 21.13 -0.11 9.97
CA ALA A 147 22.47 -0.35 10.51
C ALA A 147 22.84 0.66 11.61
N LYS A 148 22.40 1.92 11.49
CA LYS A 148 22.60 2.92 12.54
C LYS A 148 21.89 2.51 13.83
N SER A 149 20.64 2.10 13.76
CA SER A 149 19.85 1.66 14.92
C SER A 149 20.47 0.41 15.59
N TYR A 150 20.91 -0.58 14.80
CA TYR A 150 21.66 -1.73 15.34
C TYR A 150 22.95 -1.31 16.04
N ARG A 151 23.71 -0.41 15.45
CA ARG A 151 24.96 0.10 16.05
C ARG A 151 24.70 0.79 17.38
N GLU A 152 23.67 1.62 17.48
CA GLU A 152 23.28 2.28 18.72
C GLU A 152 22.88 1.28 19.81
N LEU A 153 22.15 0.19 19.43
CA LEU A 153 21.83 -0.90 20.35
C LEU A 153 23.09 -1.56 20.92
N TYR A 154 24.07 -1.91 20.07
CA TYR A 154 25.31 -2.51 20.51
C TYR A 154 26.14 -1.59 21.43
N TYR A 155 26.11 -0.28 21.23
CA TYR A 155 26.78 0.67 22.13
C TYR A 155 26.14 0.75 23.51
N ARG A 156 24.83 0.53 23.60
CA ARG A 156 24.11 0.53 24.90
C ARG A 156 24.32 -0.74 25.71
N LEU A 157 24.77 -1.82 25.08
CA LEU A 157 25.00 -3.10 25.73
C LEU A 157 26.43 -3.27 26.25
N LYS A 158 27.31 -2.30 26.01
CA LYS A 158 28.67 -2.21 26.60
C LYS A 158 28.65 -1.39 27.88
#